data_1eef2f6715628711e213aea53edfc43d
#
_entry.id   1eef2f6715628711e213aea53edfc43d
#
_cell.length_a   1.000
_cell.length_b   1.000
_cell.length_c   1.000
_cell.angle_alpha   90.00
_cell.angle_beta   90.00
_cell.angle_gamma   90.00
#
_symmetry.space_group_name_H-M   'P 1'
#
loop_
_entity.id
_entity.type
_entity.pdbx_description
1 polymer ?
#
loop_
_entity_poly.entity_id
_entity_poly.type
_entity_poly.pdbx_seq_one_letter_code
_entity_poly.pdbx_strand_id
1 'polypeptide(L)'
;MNIDVTLNLHYTAPKEIWDRLGELYRQMPGWAEAHGENGCPWPGQWFGGNGAPQWLTASVEPGGLQLYGELPEDVWAEWIDLFKRRAEEIVGYPVGAVEDGFPCCEYDTE
;
A
#
# COMPACT_ATOMS: atom_id res chain seq x y z
N MET A 1 -11.56 -12.81 -4.22
CA MET A 1 -11.78 -12.05 -3.00
C MET A 1 -11.69 -10.56 -3.30
N ASN A 2 -12.68 -9.82 -2.89
CA ASN A 2 -12.70 -8.37 -3.05
C ASN A 2 -11.89 -7.73 -1.92
N ILE A 3 -10.91 -6.92 -2.27
CA ILE A 3 -9.98 -6.33 -1.31
C ILE A 3 -10.26 -4.84 -1.18
N ASP A 4 -10.36 -4.38 0.07
CA ASP A 4 -10.47 -2.96 0.38
C ASP A 4 -9.96 -2.77 1.81
N VAL A 5 -8.72 -2.34 1.95
CA VAL A 5 -8.10 -2.17 3.26
C VAL A 5 -7.30 -0.86 3.27
N THR A 6 -7.32 -0.17 4.41
CA THR A 6 -6.52 1.04 4.60
C THR A 6 -5.45 0.74 5.65
N LEU A 7 -4.18 0.87 5.26
CA LEU A 7 -3.05 0.68 6.16
C LEU A 7 -2.67 2.00 6.84
N ASN A 8 -2.05 1.89 8.01
CA ASN A 8 -1.66 3.05 8.82
C ASN A 8 -0.37 3.73 8.31
N LEU A 9 -0.31 3.98 7.01
CA LEU A 9 0.81 4.67 6.36
C LEU A 9 0.29 6.02 5.89
N HIS A 10 0.61 7.09 6.65
CA HIS A 10 0.03 8.41 6.44
C HIS A 10 0.79 9.21 5.37
N TYR A 11 0.07 10.02 4.61
CA TYR A 11 0.67 10.84 3.54
C TYR A 11 1.64 11.90 4.06
N THR A 12 1.54 12.26 5.35
CA THR A 12 2.47 13.23 5.95
C THR A 12 3.83 12.64 6.27
N ALA A 13 4.04 11.34 6.07
CA ALA A 13 5.36 10.75 6.24
C ALA A 13 6.37 11.45 5.32
N PRO A 14 7.64 11.62 5.78
CA PRO A 14 8.65 12.29 4.97
C PRO A 14 8.81 11.65 3.59
N LYS A 15 9.18 12.46 2.61
CA LYS A 15 9.39 12.00 1.24
C LYS A 15 10.33 10.78 1.19
N GLU A 16 11.36 10.75 2.02
CA GLU A 16 12.31 9.64 2.09
C GLU A 16 11.65 8.31 2.43
N ILE A 17 10.65 8.35 3.32
CA ILE A 17 9.87 7.16 3.68
C ILE A 17 9.06 6.70 2.47
N TRP A 18 8.38 7.61 1.80
CA TRP A 18 7.58 7.27 0.63
C TRP A 18 8.43 6.81 -0.55
N ASP A 19 9.63 7.38 -0.72
CA ASP A 19 10.57 6.89 -1.73
C ASP A 19 10.96 5.44 -1.47
N ARG A 20 11.20 5.08 -0.21
CA ARG A 20 11.51 3.70 0.18
C ARG A 20 10.31 2.76 0.01
N LEU A 21 9.12 3.24 0.33
CA LEU A 21 7.88 2.48 0.09
C LEU A 21 7.66 2.26 -1.41
N GLY A 22 7.98 3.26 -2.23
CA GLY A 22 7.92 3.12 -3.69
C GLY A 22 8.88 2.05 -4.21
N GLU A 23 10.07 1.95 -3.63
CA GLU A 23 11.00 0.86 -3.96
C GLU A 23 10.44 -0.49 -3.54
N LEU A 24 9.80 -0.55 -2.36
CA LEU A 24 9.13 -1.75 -1.91
C LEU A 24 8.03 -2.18 -2.88
N TYR A 25 7.25 -1.24 -3.41
CA TYR A 25 6.21 -1.53 -4.40
C TYR A 25 6.76 -2.34 -5.57
N ARG A 26 7.92 -1.92 -6.10
CA ARG A 26 8.55 -2.58 -7.24
C ARG A 26 9.07 -3.97 -6.92
N GLN A 27 9.36 -4.22 -5.65
CA GLN A 27 9.87 -5.51 -5.19
C GLN A 27 8.78 -6.50 -4.84
N MET A 28 7.53 -6.03 -4.73
CA MET A 28 6.42 -6.90 -4.38
C MET A 28 6.00 -7.79 -5.56
N PRO A 29 5.55 -9.03 -5.28
CA PRO A 29 5.11 -9.93 -6.34
C PRO A 29 4.01 -9.31 -7.21
N GLY A 30 4.11 -9.53 -8.50
CA GLY A 30 3.09 -9.09 -9.44
C GLY A 30 3.21 -7.65 -9.89
N TRP A 31 4.28 -6.95 -9.53
CA TRP A 31 4.44 -5.53 -9.88
C TRP A 31 4.07 -5.28 -11.35
N ALA A 32 3.18 -4.34 -11.56
CA ALA A 32 2.83 -3.81 -12.86
C ALA A 32 3.16 -2.31 -12.84
N GLU A 33 3.44 -1.77 -14.02
CA GLU A 33 3.80 -0.36 -14.11
C GLU A 33 2.63 0.49 -13.64
N ALA A 34 2.89 1.37 -12.67
CA ALA A 34 1.87 2.26 -12.14
C ALA A 34 1.82 3.55 -12.94
N HIS A 35 0.61 3.96 -13.29
CA HIS A 35 0.39 5.25 -13.91
C HIS A 35 -0.25 6.17 -12.88
N GLY A 36 0.45 7.21 -12.49
CA GLY A 36 -0.10 8.21 -11.58
C GLY A 36 -1.20 8.99 -12.30
N GLU A 37 -2.43 8.75 -11.93
CA GLU A 37 -3.56 9.51 -12.43
C GLU A 37 -4.00 10.53 -11.38
N ASN A 38 -4.50 11.66 -11.84
CA ASN A 38 -5.06 12.71 -10.97
C ASN A 38 -4.08 13.22 -9.92
N GLY A 39 -2.78 13.22 -10.23
CA GLY A 39 -1.77 13.71 -9.31
C GLY A 39 -1.56 12.87 -8.07
N CYS A 40 -2.01 11.62 -8.09
CA CYS A 40 -1.81 10.71 -6.97
C CYS A 40 -0.31 10.44 -6.76
N PRO A 41 0.26 10.80 -5.61
CA PRO A 41 1.67 10.51 -5.32
C PRO A 41 1.82 9.02 -4.98
N TRP A 42 2.93 8.44 -5.41
CA TRP A 42 3.29 7.05 -5.12
C TRP A 42 2.19 6.04 -5.44
N PRO A 43 1.70 6.01 -6.69
CA PRO A 43 0.73 4.99 -7.09
C PRO A 43 1.39 3.63 -7.20
N GLY A 44 0.60 2.58 -6.99
CA GLY A 44 1.08 1.20 -7.15
C GLY A 44 0.02 0.35 -7.82
N GLN A 45 0.47 -0.60 -8.66
CA GLN A 45 -0.41 -1.53 -9.34
C GLN A 45 0.28 -2.89 -9.46
N TRP A 46 -0.45 -3.96 -9.17
CA TRP A 46 0.08 -5.33 -9.22
C TRP A 46 -0.94 -6.25 -9.89
N PHE A 47 -0.44 -7.32 -10.51
CA PHE A 47 -1.23 -8.39 -11.14
C PHE A 47 -2.08 -7.93 -12.32
N GLY A 48 -1.71 -6.85 -12.96
CA GLY A 48 -2.43 -6.29 -14.10
C GLY A 48 -3.15 -5.01 -13.73
N GLY A 49 -3.85 -4.45 -14.66
CA GLY A 49 -4.58 -3.20 -14.46
C GLY A 49 -6.01 -3.42 -14.01
N ASN A 50 -6.66 -2.33 -13.66
CA ASN A 50 -8.07 -2.31 -13.32
C ASN A 50 -8.87 -2.94 -14.47
N GLY A 51 -9.72 -3.90 -14.15
CA GLY A 51 -10.49 -4.65 -15.15
C GLY A 51 -9.90 -6.01 -15.50
N ALA A 52 -8.66 -6.30 -15.09
CA ALA A 52 -8.08 -7.63 -15.24
C ALA A 52 -8.73 -8.62 -14.25
N PRO A 53 -8.65 -9.95 -14.53
CA PRO A 53 -9.20 -10.94 -13.60
C PRO A 53 -8.58 -10.89 -12.20
N GLN A 54 -7.30 -10.51 -12.14
CA GLN A 54 -6.59 -10.29 -10.88
C GLN A 54 -5.92 -8.93 -10.96
N TRP A 55 -6.08 -8.13 -9.93
CA TRP A 55 -5.47 -6.80 -9.88
C TRP A 55 -5.45 -6.27 -8.45
N LEU A 56 -4.48 -5.42 -8.17
CA LEU A 56 -4.36 -4.75 -6.88
C LEU A 56 -3.82 -3.35 -7.12
N THR A 57 -4.41 -2.36 -6.47
CA THR A 57 -4.01 -0.96 -6.61
C THR A 57 -3.77 -0.33 -5.25
N ALA A 58 -2.74 0.50 -5.15
CA ALA A 58 -2.46 1.29 -3.97
C ALA A 58 -2.74 2.77 -4.25
N SER A 59 -3.43 3.41 -3.31
CA SER A 59 -3.78 4.83 -3.39
C SER A 59 -3.49 5.49 -2.05
N VAL A 60 -2.74 6.60 -2.07
CA VAL A 60 -2.44 7.37 -0.86
C VAL A 60 -3.62 8.28 -0.56
N GLU A 61 -4.31 8.00 0.53
CA GLU A 61 -5.54 8.70 0.93
C GLU A 61 -5.34 9.41 2.28
N PRO A 62 -6.19 10.39 2.62
CA PRO A 62 -6.06 11.07 3.92
C PRO A 62 -6.11 10.15 5.14
N GLY A 63 -6.82 9.04 5.05
CA GLY A 63 -6.92 8.07 6.13
C GLY A 63 -5.81 7.04 6.18
N GLY A 64 -4.90 7.05 5.21
CA GLY A 64 -3.81 6.09 5.12
C GLY A 64 -3.61 5.56 3.71
N LEU A 65 -2.83 4.51 3.56
CA LEU A 65 -2.60 3.87 2.27
C LEU A 65 -3.71 2.85 2.00
N GLN A 66 -4.54 3.13 1.02
CA GLN A 66 -5.63 2.24 0.63
C GLN A 66 -5.13 1.22 -0.41
N LEU A 67 -5.39 -0.06 -0.13
CA LEU A 67 -5.16 -1.16 -1.07
C LEU A 67 -6.51 -1.73 -1.45
N TYR A 68 -6.80 -1.81 -2.75
CA TYR A 68 -8.07 -2.34 -3.22
C TYR A 68 -7.88 -3.12 -4.53
N GLY A 69 -8.71 -4.12 -4.72
CA GLY A 69 -8.64 -4.97 -5.91
C GLY A 69 -9.32 -6.30 -5.77
N GLU A 70 -8.94 -7.23 -6.64
CA GLU A 70 -9.46 -8.60 -6.70
C GLU A 70 -8.31 -9.57 -6.82
N LEU A 71 -8.13 -10.44 -5.82
CA LEU A 71 -7.13 -11.50 -5.81
C LEU A 71 -7.71 -12.75 -5.15
N PRO A 72 -7.19 -13.95 -5.49
CA PRO A 72 -7.48 -15.13 -4.69
C PRO A 72 -7.06 -14.90 -3.24
N GLU A 73 -7.81 -15.46 -2.31
CA GLU A 73 -7.58 -15.24 -0.87
C GLU A 73 -6.18 -15.62 -0.43
N ASP A 74 -5.64 -16.74 -0.92
CA ASP A 74 -4.30 -17.20 -0.57
C ASP A 74 -3.21 -16.26 -1.13
N VAL A 75 -3.40 -15.76 -2.33
CA VAL A 75 -2.46 -14.81 -2.94
C VAL A 75 -2.44 -13.51 -2.14
N TRP A 76 -3.63 -13.00 -1.80
CA TRP A 76 -3.75 -11.78 -1.00
C TRP A 76 -3.12 -11.94 0.38
N ALA A 77 -3.37 -13.05 1.05
CA ALA A 77 -2.84 -13.28 2.40
C ALA A 77 -1.31 -13.26 2.42
N GLU A 78 -0.68 -13.90 1.46
CA GLU A 78 0.78 -13.90 1.34
C GLU A 78 1.33 -12.52 0.97
N TRP A 79 0.66 -11.85 0.03
CA TRP A 79 1.08 -10.54 -0.45
C TRP A 79 1.06 -9.50 0.67
N ILE A 80 -0.08 -9.41 1.38
CA ILE A 80 -0.23 -8.38 2.41
C ILE A 80 0.68 -8.64 3.61
N ASP A 81 0.90 -9.90 3.97
CA ASP A 81 1.81 -10.24 5.05
C ASP A 81 3.24 -9.79 4.73
N LEU A 82 3.70 -10.07 3.53
CA LEU A 82 5.03 -9.66 3.08
C LEU A 82 5.14 -8.13 3.04
N PHE A 83 4.13 -7.45 2.51
CA PHE A 83 4.13 -6.00 2.43
C PHE A 83 4.21 -5.36 3.82
N LYS A 84 3.38 -5.83 4.76
CA LYS A 84 3.38 -5.31 6.12
C LYS A 84 4.75 -5.47 6.78
N ARG A 85 5.36 -6.64 6.67
CA ARG A 85 6.65 -6.90 7.30
C ARG A 85 7.75 -5.99 6.74
N ARG A 86 7.77 -5.82 5.44
CA ARG A 86 8.77 -4.96 4.81
C ARG A 86 8.52 -3.48 5.07
N ALA A 87 7.26 -3.06 5.08
CA ALA A 87 6.90 -1.68 5.40
C ALA A 87 7.28 -1.34 6.84
N GLU A 88 7.10 -2.26 7.79
CA GLU A 88 7.51 -2.04 9.19
C GLU A 88 9.00 -1.75 9.32
N GLU A 89 9.84 -2.40 8.52
CA GLU A 89 11.28 -2.13 8.51
C GLU A 89 11.59 -0.72 8.03
N ILE A 90 10.75 -0.19 7.13
CA ILE A 90 10.94 1.15 6.57
C ILE A 90 10.47 2.23 7.53
N VAL A 91 9.28 2.06 8.11
CA VAL A 91 8.66 3.11 8.92
C VAL A 91 9.02 3.02 10.40
N GLY A 92 9.41 1.84 10.86
CA GLY A 92 9.86 1.65 12.25
C GLY A 92 8.74 1.48 13.27
N TYR A 93 7.52 1.19 12.83
CA TYR A 93 6.40 0.90 13.72
C TYR A 93 5.51 -0.18 13.10
N PRO A 94 4.63 -0.83 13.90
CA PRO A 94 3.77 -1.89 13.37
C PRO A 94 2.81 -1.36 12.29
N VAL A 95 2.77 -2.04 11.16
CA VAL A 95 1.91 -1.70 10.03
C VAL A 95 0.74 -2.67 9.96
N GLY A 96 -0.46 -2.13 9.89
CA GLY A 96 -1.66 -2.94 9.78
C GLY A 96 -2.86 -2.10 9.37
N ALA A 97 -4.02 -2.75 9.26
CA ALA A 97 -5.24 -2.08 8.87
C ALA A 97 -5.74 -1.14 9.96
N VAL A 98 -6.10 0.07 9.57
CA VAL A 98 -6.64 1.07 10.49
C VAL A 98 -7.87 0.52 11.20
N GLU A 99 -8.72 -0.21 10.49
CA GLU A 99 -9.94 -0.83 11.03
C GLU A 99 -9.65 -1.94 12.04
N ASP A 100 -8.44 -2.51 12.03
CA ASP A 100 -8.02 -3.54 12.99
C ASP A 100 -7.34 -2.95 14.23
N GLY A 101 -7.39 -1.63 14.41
CA GLY A 101 -6.84 -0.98 15.58
C GLY A 101 -5.43 -0.41 15.41
N PHE A 102 -4.93 -0.33 14.18
CA PHE A 102 -3.65 0.32 13.88
C PHE A 102 -3.92 1.78 13.52
N PRO A 103 -3.78 2.73 14.45
CA PRO A 103 -4.15 4.10 14.17
C PRO A 103 -3.22 4.75 13.15
N CYS A 104 -3.81 5.48 12.21
CA CYS A 104 -3.06 6.27 11.24
C CYS A 104 -2.91 7.68 11.81
N CYS A 105 -1.69 8.03 12.18
CA CYS A 105 -1.39 9.33 12.77
C CYS A 105 -0.55 10.16 11.83
N GLU A 106 -0.81 11.47 11.82
CA GLU A 106 0.02 12.39 11.08
C GLU A 106 1.44 12.39 11.65
N TYR A 107 2.42 12.45 10.76
CA TYR A 107 3.81 12.58 11.17
C TYR A 107 4.06 13.99 11.68
N ASP A 108 4.94 14.06 12.67
CA ASP A 108 5.36 15.35 13.21
C ASP A 108 6.32 15.97 12.20
N THR A 109 5.93 17.11 11.62
CA THR A 109 6.67 17.75 10.55
C THR A 109 7.40 19.00 11.03
N GLU A 110 8.24 18.86 11.97
CA GLU A 110 9.09 19.99 12.37
C GLU A 110 10.40 20.02 11.61
#